data_2d4608f96837a4f87de6084b1ba397e0
#
_entry.id   2d4608f96837a4f87de6084b1ba397e0
#
_cell.length_a   1.000
_cell.length_b   1.000
_cell.length_c   1.000
_cell.angle_alpha   90.00
_cell.angle_beta   90.00
_cell.angle_gamma   90.00
#
_symmetry.space_group_name_H-M   'P 1'
#
loop_
_entity.id
_entity.type
_entity.pdbx_description
1 polymer ?
#
loop_
_entity_poly.entity_id
_entity_poly.type
_entity_poly.pdbx_seq_one_letter_code
_entity_poly.pdbx_strand_id
1 'polypeptide(L)' 'MKFNIKDKVRLIMPLPYLKTSDNMPMLRPPDLVAIDEVGEILSIKSPDTVEVKFRRGSFLIEIEKIKKI' A
#
# COMPACT_ATOMS: atom_id res chain seq x y z
N MET A 1 -7.38 11.97 -8.95
CA MET A 1 -6.33 11.27 -8.21
C MET A 1 -5.20 10.89 -9.16
N LYS A 2 -3.97 10.96 -8.70
CA LYS A 2 -2.79 10.69 -9.55
C LYS A 2 -2.52 9.20 -9.76
N PHE A 3 -3.15 8.34 -8.97
CA PHE A 3 -2.90 6.91 -9.01
C PHE A 3 -4.06 6.18 -9.67
N ASN A 4 -3.73 5.13 -10.41
CA ASN A 4 -4.72 4.30 -11.08
C ASN A 4 -4.51 2.85 -10.70
N ILE A 5 -5.58 2.05 -10.88
CA ILE A 5 -5.48 0.60 -10.68
C ILE A 5 -4.42 0.05 -11.64
N LYS A 6 -3.61 -0.88 -11.15
CA LYS A 6 -2.49 -1.52 -11.83
C LYS A 6 -1.23 -0.66 -11.94
N ASP A 7 -1.24 0.56 -11.41
CA ASP A 7 -0.02 1.36 -11.34
C ASP A 7 0.99 0.68 -10.43
N LYS A 8 2.25 0.76 -10.81
CA LYS A 8 3.34 0.31 -9.95
C LYS A 8 3.79 1.48 -9.08
N VAL A 9 3.94 1.20 -7.80
CA VAL A 9 4.34 2.20 -6.81
C VAL A 9 5.40 1.61 -5.90
N ARG A 10 6.09 2.49 -5.17
CA ARG A 10 7.05 2.06 -4.15
C ARG A 10 6.75 2.77 -2.85
N LEU A 11 7.05 2.11 -1.75
CA LEU A 11 6.91 2.69 -0.42
C LEU A 11 8.07 3.66 -0.19
N ILE A 12 7.76 4.91 0.17
CA ILE A 12 8.79 5.94 0.34
C ILE A 12 8.99 6.37 1.78
N MET A 13 8.11 5.93 2.69
CA MET A 13 8.18 6.33 4.09
C MET A 13 7.92 5.11 4.97
N PRO A 14 8.59 5.02 6.13
CA PRO A 14 8.27 3.95 7.07
C PRO A 14 6.86 4.10 7.61
N LEU A 15 6.19 2.97 7.83
CA LEU A 15 4.84 2.96 8.37
C LEU A 15 4.88 2.46 9.80
N PRO A 16 4.01 2.98 10.69
CA PRO A 16 3.95 2.46 12.06
C PRO A 16 3.36 1.04 12.13
N TYR A 17 2.55 0.68 11.14
CA TYR A 17 1.96 -0.65 11.01
C TYR A 17 1.40 -0.80 9.59
N LEU A 18 1.06 -2.04 9.22
CA LEU A 18 0.39 -2.34 7.96
C LEU A 18 -1.02 -2.82 8.28
N LYS A 19 -1.99 -2.36 7.50
CA LYS A 19 -3.38 -2.76 7.64
C LYS A 19 -3.74 -3.62 6.45
N THR A 20 -4.21 -4.85 6.70
CA THR A 20 -4.56 -5.76 5.61
C THR A 20 -5.80 -5.25 4.88
N SER A 21 -5.95 -5.68 3.62
CA SER A 21 -7.09 -5.28 2.79
C SER A 21 -8.28 -6.24 2.90
N ASP A 22 -8.27 -7.11 3.89
CA ASP A 22 -9.34 -8.08 4.10
C ASP A 22 -10.64 -7.42 4.58
N ASN A 23 -11.75 -8.16 4.51
CA ASN A 23 -13.04 -7.69 5.00
C ASN A 23 -12.97 -7.33 6.49
N MET A 24 -12.15 -8.03 7.25
CA MET A 24 -11.87 -7.71 8.64
C MET A 24 -10.39 -7.33 8.72
N PRO A 25 -10.07 -6.05 8.50
CA PRO A 25 -8.68 -5.62 8.45
C PRO A 25 -7.93 -5.93 9.73
N MET A 26 -6.72 -6.44 9.60
CA MET A 26 -5.84 -6.73 10.72
C MET A 26 -4.59 -5.87 10.60
N LEU A 27 -4.04 -5.48 11.75
CA LEU A 27 -2.78 -4.77 11.79
C LEU A 27 -1.63 -5.76 11.76
N ARG A 28 -0.64 -5.47 10.93
CA ARG A 28 0.54 -6.31 10.78
C ARG A 28 1.80 -5.50 11.06
N PRO A 29 2.91 -6.16 11.41
CA PRO A 29 4.18 -5.44 11.61
C PRO A 29 4.58 -4.69 10.35
N PRO A 30 5.13 -3.47 10.50
CA PRO A 30 5.49 -2.65 9.34
C PRO A 30 6.67 -3.20 8.53
N ASP A 31 7.44 -4.09 9.09
CA ASP A 31 8.61 -4.66 8.42
C ASP A 31 8.27 -5.70 7.34
N LEU A 32 6.98 -5.98 7.13
CA LEU A 32 6.56 -6.84 6.02
C LEU A 32 6.76 -6.17 4.67
N VAL A 33 6.85 -4.85 4.64
CA VAL A 33 7.11 -4.09 3.41
C VAL A 33 8.30 -3.19 3.67
N ALA A 34 9.34 -3.35 2.86
CA ALA A 34 10.55 -2.55 3.00
C ALA A 34 10.39 -1.20 2.29
N ILE A 35 11.18 -0.21 2.72
CA ILE A 35 11.27 1.06 2.00
C ILE A 35 11.77 0.76 0.58
N ASP A 36 11.17 1.42 -0.40
CA ASP A 36 11.43 1.26 -1.83
C ASP A 36 10.94 -0.07 -2.40
N GLU A 37 10.24 -0.88 -1.61
CA GLU A 37 9.63 -2.09 -2.15
C GLU A 37 8.53 -1.71 -3.15
N VAL A 38 8.51 -2.40 -4.28
CA VAL A 38 7.56 -2.14 -5.36
C VAL A 38 6.28 -2.95 -5.13
N GLY A 39 5.15 -2.28 -5.30
CA GLY A 39 3.85 -2.93 -5.26
C GLY A 39 2.97 -2.47 -6.40
N GLU A 40 1.81 -3.09 -6.52
CA GLU A 40 0.84 -2.76 -7.58
C GLU A 40 -0.48 -2.36 -6.94
N ILE A 41 -1.06 -1.26 -7.42
CA ILE A 41 -2.36 -0.80 -6.93
C ILE A 41 -3.45 -1.73 -7.43
N LEU A 42 -4.19 -2.35 -6.52
CA LEU A 42 -5.28 -3.24 -6.84
C LEU A 42 -6.62 -2.52 -6.86
N SER A 43 -6.81 -1.55 -5.98
CA SER A 43 -8.05 -0.77 -5.96
C SER A 43 -7.83 0.53 -5.19
N ILE A 44 -8.75 1.47 -5.39
CA ILE A 44 -8.75 2.75 -4.71
C ILE A 44 -9.91 2.71 -3.72
N LYS A 45 -9.61 2.79 -2.43
CA LYS A 45 -10.62 2.63 -1.38
C LYS A 45 -11.23 3.95 -0.93
N SER A 46 -10.42 5.02 -0.96
CA SER A 46 -10.88 6.36 -0.61
C SER A 46 -9.97 7.35 -1.33
N PRO A 47 -10.28 8.66 -1.27
CA PRO A 47 -9.46 9.65 -1.98
C PRO A 47 -7.98 9.62 -1.63
N ASP A 48 -7.63 9.14 -0.43
CA ASP A 48 -6.25 9.16 0.03
C ASP A 48 -5.71 7.77 0.42
N THR A 49 -6.48 6.70 0.17
CA THR A 49 -6.06 5.34 0.55
C THR A 49 -6.27 4.38 -0.61
N VAL A 50 -5.24 3.58 -0.89
CA VAL A 50 -5.29 2.59 -1.96
C VAL A 50 -4.90 1.23 -1.41
N GLU A 51 -5.40 0.18 -2.07
CA GLU A 51 -4.98 -1.19 -1.79
C GLU A 51 -3.80 -1.51 -2.68
N VAL A 52 -2.67 -1.86 -2.08
CA VAL A 52 -1.44 -2.15 -2.81
C VAL A 52 -1.02 -3.58 -2.53
N LYS A 53 -0.75 -4.32 -3.59
CA LYS A 53 -0.25 -5.68 -3.49
C LYS A 53 1.26 -5.66 -3.46
N PHE A 54 1.83 -6.12 -2.36
CA PHE A 54 3.26 -6.31 -2.21
C PHE A 54 3.58 -7.79 -2.21
N ARG A 55 4.86 -8.10 -2.11
CA ARG A 55 5.33 -9.47 -2.13
C ARG A 55 4.70 -10.36 -1.05
N ARG A 56 4.49 -9.79 0.13
CA ARG A 56 3.99 -10.53 1.29
C ARG A 56 2.50 -10.36 1.56
N GLY A 57 1.79 -9.69 0.68
CA GLY A 57 0.35 -9.53 0.83
C GLY A 57 -0.11 -8.17 0.34
N SER A 58 -1.42 -7.95 0.46
CA SER A 58 -2.05 -6.71 0.04
C SER A 58 -2.41 -5.89 1.27
N PHE A 59 -2.08 -4.60 1.24
CA PHE A 59 -2.28 -3.72 2.38
C PHE A 59 -2.92 -2.41 1.94
N LEU A 60 -3.61 -1.77 2.88
CA LEU A 60 -4.18 -0.44 2.67
C LEU A 60 -3.12 0.59 3.00
N ILE A 61 -2.75 1.41 2.04
CA ILE A 61 -1.67 2.38 2.17
C ILE A 61 -2.19 3.77 1.81
N GLU A 62 -1.85 4.76 2.63
CA GLU A 62 -2.15 6.15 2.30
C GLU A 62 -1.26 6.60 1.14
N ILE A 63 -1.82 7.35 0.19
CA ILE A 63 -1.10 7.73 -1.01
C ILE A 63 0.14 8.58 -0.74
N GLU A 64 0.17 9.30 0.38
CA GLU A 64 1.35 10.10 0.74
C GLU A 64 2.56 9.26 1.12
N LYS A 65 2.36 7.97 1.39
CA LYS A 65 3.43 7.05 1.77
C LYS A 65 4.04 6.31 0.59
N ILE A 66 3.49 6.50 -0.60
CA ILE A 66 3.94 5.80 -1.80
C ILE A 66 4.21 6.80 -2.91
N LYS A 67 5.01 6.36 -3.87
CA LYS A 67 5.33 7.16 -5.05
C LYS A 67 5.20 6.28 -6.29
N LYS A 68 4.61 6.85 -7.31
CA LYS A 68 4.47 6.16 -8.60
C LYS A 68 5.84 6.02 -9.27
N ILE A 69 6.09 4.84 -9.80
CA ILE A 69 7.32 4.55 -10.53
C ILE A 69 7.23 5.08 -11.95
#